data_4befade9108c148b11acecc664e1be19
#
_entry.id   4befade9108c148b11acecc664e1be19
#
_cell.length_a   1.000
_cell.length_b   1.000
_cell.length_c   1.000
_cell.angle_alpha   90.00
_cell.angle_beta   90.00
_cell.angle_gamma   90.00
#
_symmetry.space_group_name_H-M   'P 1'
#
loop_
_entity.id
_entity.type
_entity.pdbx_description
1 polymer ?
#
loop_
_entity_poly.entity_id
_entity_poly.type
_entity_poly.pdbx_seq_one_letter_code
_entity_poly.pdbx_strand_id
1 'polypeptide(L)'
;YVSLYGKAKWSISAYSSNTSLIKRYIEPYLGNIKLKEITARSLEKYYQTLLKAPATRRMTDRKNKKLTTTVTPSTIRKVHNLLRSAFNQAEKWDLIEKNPARYATIPKQVVKPREIWDAPTLFKAIECCEDQRLKLCLNLAFACSLRIGELLGLTWDCVDISEESILAGNASIFVNKELQRVSKSVMNALDAKDILVTFPEQSSRNKTVLVQKKPKTLSSTRKVFLPKSVAEMLVAWKMEQDSLIEALGSEYMDYQLVIAGSYGFPIEASRIRKLMKDLIKDNDLPPVVFHSLRHSSITYKLKLNGGDIKAVQGDSCLLYTSPSPRDRSLSR
;
A
#
# COMPACT_ATOMS: atom_id res chain seq x y z
N TYR A 1 24.73 -3.17 -8.40
CA TYR A 1 23.85 -2.98 -7.24
C TYR A 1 22.48 -3.60 -7.47
N VAL A 2 21.75 -3.23 -8.55
CA VAL A 2 20.41 -3.77 -8.85
C VAL A 2 20.42 -5.29 -9.02
N SER A 3 21.37 -5.83 -9.80
CA SER A 3 21.44 -7.25 -10.11
C SER A 3 21.82 -8.14 -8.90
N LEU A 4 22.71 -7.68 -8.06
CA LEU A 4 23.19 -8.43 -6.90
C LEU A 4 22.35 -8.13 -5.65
N TYR A 5 22.35 -6.87 -5.20
CA TYR A 5 21.66 -6.46 -4.00
C TYR A 5 20.14 -6.34 -4.20
N GLY A 6 19.73 -5.69 -5.30
CA GLY A 6 18.32 -5.41 -5.57
C GLY A 6 17.48 -6.67 -5.74
N LYS A 7 17.93 -7.63 -6.55
CA LYS A 7 17.22 -8.91 -6.73
C LYS A 7 17.10 -9.69 -5.42
N ALA A 8 18.17 -9.71 -4.61
CA ALA A 8 18.17 -10.46 -3.36
C ALA A 8 17.29 -9.80 -2.26
N LYS A 9 17.30 -8.47 -2.14
CA LYS A 9 16.74 -7.76 -0.99
C LYS A 9 15.42 -7.05 -1.25
N TRP A 10 15.11 -6.66 -2.50
CA TRP A 10 13.91 -5.89 -2.76
C TRP A 10 12.69 -6.76 -2.99
N SER A 11 11.53 -6.28 -2.50
CA SER A 11 10.23 -6.81 -2.93
C SER A 11 9.93 -6.39 -4.38
N ILE A 12 8.99 -7.05 -5.04
CA ILE A 12 8.57 -6.75 -6.41
C ILE A 12 8.22 -5.26 -6.59
N SER A 13 7.47 -4.68 -5.66
CA SER A 13 7.11 -3.25 -5.71
C SER A 13 8.30 -2.32 -5.52
N ALA A 14 9.22 -2.67 -4.61
CA ALA A 14 10.44 -1.91 -4.39
C ALA A 14 11.37 -1.99 -5.60
N TYR A 15 11.54 -3.17 -6.19
CA TYR A 15 12.35 -3.36 -7.40
C TYR A 15 11.79 -2.51 -8.55
N SER A 16 10.49 -2.59 -8.83
CA SER A 16 9.83 -1.78 -9.86
C SER A 16 9.98 -0.27 -9.63
N SER A 17 9.81 0.17 -8.38
CA SER A 17 9.93 1.59 -8.02
C SER A 17 11.38 2.08 -8.14
N ASN A 18 12.34 1.33 -7.59
CA ASN A 18 13.74 1.71 -7.55
C ASN A 18 14.36 1.71 -8.95
N THR A 19 14.10 0.69 -9.78
CA THR A 19 14.57 0.65 -11.16
C THR A 19 13.98 1.79 -11.98
N SER A 20 12.71 2.15 -11.76
CA SER A 20 12.10 3.32 -12.38
C SER A 20 12.75 4.64 -11.94
N LEU A 21 13.13 4.79 -10.66
CA LEU A 21 13.82 5.98 -10.16
C LEU A 21 15.23 6.06 -10.74
N ILE A 22 15.96 4.94 -10.81
CA ILE A 22 17.28 4.88 -11.42
C ILE A 22 17.21 5.37 -12.87
N LYS A 23 16.39 4.74 -13.69
CA LYS A 23 16.27 5.04 -15.12
C LYS A 23 15.83 6.47 -15.41
N ARG A 24 14.98 7.06 -14.57
CA ARG A 24 14.38 8.37 -14.85
C ARG A 24 15.14 9.53 -14.25
N TYR A 25 15.72 9.34 -13.07
CA TYR A 25 16.27 10.44 -12.29
C TYR A 25 17.75 10.28 -11.94
N ILE A 26 18.31 9.07 -11.89
CA ILE A 26 19.71 8.87 -11.50
C ILE A 26 20.60 8.74 -12.73
N GLU A 27 20.30 7.78 -13.58
CA GLU A 27 21.11 7.47 -14.77
C GLU A 27 21.32 8.67 -15.71
N PRO A 28 20.29 9.51 -16.04
CA PRO A 28 20.49 10.65 -16.94
C PRO A 28 21.39 11.76 -16.39
N TYR A 29 21.57 11.84 -15.08
CA TYR A 29 22.31 12.92 -14.44
C TYR A 29 23.63 12.48 -13.81
N LEU A 30 23.69 11.25 -13.32
CA LEU A 30 24.84 10.73 -12.57
C LEU A 30 25.51 9.52 -13.27
N GLY A 31 24.88 8.95 -14.31
CA GLY A 31 25.32 7.69 -14.92
C GLY A 31 26.73 7.74 -15.53
N ASN A 32 27.19 8.91 -16.01
CA ASN A 32 28.48 9.11 -16.60
C ASN A 32 29.56 9.62 -15.61
N ILE A 33 29.20 9.81 -14.33
CA ILE A 33 30.14 10.30 -13.31
C ILE A 33 30.74 9.08 -12.60
N LYS A 34 32.05 9.05 -12.45
CA LYS A 34 32.75 8.00 -11.70
C LYS A 34 32.29 8.01 -10.25
N LEU A 35 32.07 6.83 -9.68
CA LEU A 35 31.52 6.68 -8.33
C LEU A 35 32.34 7.43 -7.28
N LYS A 36 33.68 7.44 -7.41
CA LYS A 36 34.60 8.12 -6.49
C LYS A 36 34.57 9.65 -6.60
N GLU A 37 34.04 10.20 -7.69
CA GLU A 37 33.94 11.65 -7.93
C GLU A 37 32.63 12.24 -7.35
N ILE A 38 31.67 11.39 -6.94
CA ILE A 38 30.41 11.83 -6.37
C ILE A 38 30.63 12.27 -4.92
N THR A 39 30.46 13.56 -4.66
CA THR A 39 30.58 14.17 -3.33
C THR A 39 29.22 14.60 -2.77
N ALA A 40 29.14 14.90 -1.47
CA ALA A 40 27.92 15.45 -0.86
C ALA A 40 27.49 16.75 -1.58
N ARG A 41 28.44 17.65 -1.89
CA ARG A 41 28.18 18.90 -2.61
C ARG A 41 27.64 18.66 -4.03
N SER A 42 28.17 17.67 -4.76
CA SER A 42 27.66 17.32 -6.09
C SER A 42 26.23 16.76 -6.03
N LEU A 43 25.90 15.97 -5.00
CA LEU A 43 24.54 15.46 -4.76
C LEU A 43 23.56 16.61 -4.44
N GLU A 44 23.96 17.59 -3.63
CA GLU A 44 23.13 18.76 -3.32
C GLU A 44 22.82 19.58 -4.59
N LYS A 45 23.84 19.84 -5.43
CA LYS A 45 23.65 20.48 -6.74
C LYS A 45 22.69 19.67 -7.62
N TYR A 46 22.86 18.35 -7.67
CA TYR A 46 21.99 17.45 -8.41
C TYR A 46 20.53 17.54 -7.90
N TYR A 47 20.29 17.60 -6.59
CA TYR A 47 18.93 17.76 -6.06
C TYR A 47 18.31 19.10 -6.45
N GLN A 48 19.10 20.19 -6.51
CA GLN A 48 18.62 21.49 -7.00
C GLN A 48 18.28 21.43 -8.50
N THR A 49 19.05 20.69 -9.29
CA THR A 49 18.76 20.44 -10.71
C THR A 49 17.45 19.65 -10.86
N LEU A 50 17.25 18.61 -10.06
CA LEU A 50 16.01 17.83 -10.08
C LEU A 50 14.77 18.66 -9.73
N LEU A 51 14.85 19.61 -8.80
CA LEU A 51 13.72 20.49 -8.46
C LEU A 51 13.20 21.29 -9.66
N LYS A 52 14.10 21.61 -10.61
CA LYS A 52 13.77 22.33 -11.83
C LYS A 52 13.42 21.42 -13.00
N ALA A 53 13.75 20.14 -12.90
CA ALA A 53 13.50 19.16 -13.95
C ALA A 53 12.00 18.82 -14.05
N PRO A 54 11.48 18.54 -15.26
CA PRO A 54 10.10 18.11 -15.44
C PRO A 54 9.87 16.76 -14.77
N ALA A 55 8.75 16.62 -14.06
CA ALA A 55 8.35 15.33 -13.51
C ALA A 55 7.99 14.38 -14.66
N THR A 56 8.59 13.19 -14.67
CA THR A 56 8.29 12.17 -15.67
C THR A 56 6.90 11.58 -15.37
N ARG A 57 5.89 11.96 -16.14
CA ARG A 57 4.53 11.42 -16.00
C ARG A 57 4.47 9.96 -16.44
N ARG A 58 3.67 9.16 -15.73
CA ARG A 58 3.18 7.89 -16.29
C ARG A 58 2.26 8.22 -17.47
N MET A 59 2.40 7.50 -18.59
CA MET A 59 1.60 7.70 -19.83
C MET A 59 0.07 7.53 -19.66
N THR A 60 -0.43 7.21 -18.48
CA THR A 60 -1.87 7.03 -18.20
C THR A 60 -2.65 8.34 -18.04
N ASP A 61 -1.98 9.49 -17.90
CA ASP A 61 -2.65 10.79 -17.75
C ASP A 61 -2.88 11.51 -19.10
N ARG A 62 -3.48 10.79 -20.08
CA ARG A 62 -3.81 11.38 -21.40
C ARG A 62 -4.86 12.49 -21.36
N LYS A 63 -5.62 12.66 -20.26
CA LYS A 63 -6.73 13.62 -20.17
C LYS A 63 -6.36 15.01 -19.64
N ASN A 64 -5.19 15.21 -19.01
CA ASN A 64 -4.77 16.50 -18.47
C ASN A 64 -3.46 17.01 -19.09
N LYS A 65 -3.57 17.64 -20.23
CA LYS A 65 -2.46 18.19 -21.04
C LYS A 65 -1.70 19.38 -20.44
N LYS A 66 -2.03 19.91 -19.25
CA LYS A 66 -1.60 21.25 -18.82
C LYS A 66 -0.84 21.37 -17.49
N LEU A 67 -0.33 20.32 -16.87
CA LEU A 67 0.53 20.50 -15.70
C LEU A 67 1.93 19.93 -15.96
N THR A 68 2.85 20.78 -16.43
CA THR A 68 4.30 20.58 -16.30
C THR A 68 4.67 20.70 -14.82
N THR A 69 4.43 19.65 -14.06
CA THR A 69 4.86 19.60 -12.67
C THR A 69 6.36 19.26 -12.64
N THR A 70 7.12 20.03 -11.90
CA THR A 70 8.53 19.72 -11.63
C THR A 70 8.65 18.55 -10.63
N VAL A 71 9.84 17.99 -10.51
CA VAL A 71 10.12 16.91 -9.55
C VAL A 71 9.91 17.42 -8.12
N THR A 72 9.06 16.72 -7.36
CA THR A 72 8.72 17.15 -5.99
C THR A 72 9.83 16.79 -4.98
N PRO A 73 9.95 17.54 -3.85
CA PRO A 73 10.86 17.20 -2.76
C PRO A 73 10.65 15.77 -2.23
N SER A 74 9.42 15.25 -2.25
CA SER A 74 9.11 13.86 -1.89
C SER A 74 9.77 12.86 -2.83
N THR A 75 9.79 13.13 -4.13
CA THR A 75 10.48 12.29 -5.13
C THR A 75 12.00 12.35 -4.93
N ILE A 76 12.55 13.54 -4.68
CA ILE A 76 13.98 13.73 -4.40
C ILE A 76 14.38 12.95 -3.15
N ARG A 77 13.57 12.95 -2.09
CA ARG A 77 13.81 12.13 -0.89
C ARG A 77 13.87 10.64 -1.21
N LYS A 78 13.02 10.13 -2.10
CA LYS A 78 13.07 8.73 -2.55
C LYS A 78 14.35 8.43 -3.32
N VAL A 79 14.76 9.34 -4.22
CA VAL A 79 16.03 9.23 -4.97
C VAL A 79 17.21 9.25 -4.00
N HIS A 80 17.25 10.20 -3.05
CA HIS A 80 18.28 10.28 -2.01
C HIS A 80 18.37 8.98 -1.19
N ASN A 81 17.25 8.45 -0.72
CA ASN A 81 17.22 7.21 0.06
C ASN A 81 17.77 6.02 -0.75
N LEU A 82 17.46 5.96 -2.04
CA LEU A 82 17.97 4.94 -2.94
C LEU A 82 19.48 5.09 -3.15
N LEU A 83 19.96 6.30 -3.43
CA LEU A 83 21.39 6.61 -3.53
C LEU A 83 22.13 6.30 -2.24
N ARG A 84 21.58 6.72 -1.09
CA ARG A 84 22.16 6.42 0.22
C ARG A 84 22.30 4.92 0.47
N SER A 85 21.30 4.14 0.08
CA SER A 85 21.34 2.67 0.15
C SER A 85 22.40 2.09 -0.81
N ALA A 86 22.48 2.61 -2.04
CA ALA A 86 23.45 2.16 -3.02
C ALA A 86 24.90 2.49 -2.60
N PHE A 87 25.15 3.71 -2.11
CA PHE A 87 26.48 4.09 -1.59
C PHE A 87 26.86 3.35 -0.30
N ASN A 88 25.90 3.05 0.61
CA ASN A 88 26.17 2.18 1.74
C ASN A 88 26.61 0.79 1.29
N GLN A 89 26.04 0.28 0.20
CA GLN A 89 26.45 -1.02 -0.34
C GLN A 89 27.80 -0.92 -1.08
N ALA A 90 28.07 0.20 -1.77
CA ALA A 90 29.36 0.45 -2.40
C ALA A 90 30.50 0.56 -1.37
N GLU A 91 30.24 1.19 -0.22
CA GLU A 91 31.15 1.26 0.93
C GLU A 91 31.45 -0.16 1.47
N LYS A 92 30.43 -1.02 1.60
CA LYS A 92 30.60 -2.42 2.02
C LYS A 92 31.33 -3.30 1.00
N TRP A 93 31.36 -2.90 -0.25
CA TRP A 93 32.08 -3.57 -1.33
C TRP A 93 33.46 -2.95 -1.59
N ASP A 94 33.91 -2.04 -0.73
CA ASP A 94 35.20 -1.31 -0.81
C ASP A 94 35.39 -0.53 -2.13
N LEU A 95 34.28 -0.14 -2.77
CA LEU A 95 34.30 0.66 -3.99
C LEU A 95 34.49 2.15 -3.71
N ILE A 96 34.11 2.60 -2.53
CA ILE A 96 34.27 3.96 -1.99
C ILE A 96 34.59 3.90 -0.49
N GLU A 97 35.36 4.88 0.01
CA GLU A 97 35.71 4.94 1.43
C GLU A 97 34.57 5.42 2.32
N LYS A 98 33.77 6.36 1.82
CA LYS A 98 32.68 7.01 2.58
C LYS A 98 31.47 7.24 1.70
N ASN A 99 30.28 7.06 2.28
CA ASN A 99 29.02 7.32 1.61
C ASN A 99 28.72 8.84 1.56
N PRO A 100 28.80 9.51 0.38
CA PRO A 100 28.56 10.94 0.26
C PRO A 100 27.12 11.35 0.57
N ALA A 101 26.15 10.46 0.38
CA ALA A 101 24.73 10.76 0.65
C ALA A 101 24.41 10.86 2.14
N ARG A 102 25.29 10.42 3.04
CA ARG A 102 25.06 10.62 4.50
C ARG A 102 25.14 12.09 4.89
N TYR A 103 25.92 12.88 4.17
CA TYR A 103 26.19 14.29 4.48
C TYR A 103 25.44 15.26 3.56
N ALA A 104 24.83 14.77 2.49
CA ALA A 104 24.09 15.61 1.55
C ALA A 104 22.75 16.06 2.12
N THR A 105 22.51 17.36 2.08
CA THR A 105 21.25 18.00 2.50
C THR A 105 20.18 17.82 1.42
N ILE A 106 18.99 17.38 1.82
CA ILE A 106 17.86 17.23 0.90
C ILE A 106 16.90 18.42 1.03
N PRO A 107 16.19 18.81 -0.05
CA PRO A 107 15.20 19.86 -0.02
C PRO A 107 14.10 19.57 1.01
N LYS A 108 13.69 20.61 1.75
CA LYS A 108 12.61 20.52 2.73
C LYS A 108 11.30 20.13 2.05
N GLN A 109 10.59 19.19 2.63
CA GLN A 109 9.25 18.81 2.20
C GLN A 109 8.23 19.42 3.16
N VAL A 110 7.31 20.21 2.63
CA VAL A 110 6.13 20.64 3.37
C VAL A 110 5.14 19.48 3.38
N VAL A 111 4.94 18.88 4.53
CA VAL A 111 3.96 17.81 4.72
C VAL A 111 2.64 18.45 5.16
N LYS A 112 1.62 18.38 4.32
CA LYS A 112 0.26 18.74 4.72
C LYS A 112 -0.29 17.63 5.62
N PRO A 113 -0.95 17.96 6.74
CA PRO A 113 -1.69 16.97 7.52
C PRO A 113 -2.67 16.22 6.61
N ARG A 114 -2.82 14.93 6.82
CA ARG A 114 -3.83 14.15 6.08
C ARG A 114 -5.13 14.24 6.83
N GLU A 115 -6.19 14.55 6.10
CA GLU A 115 -7.53 14.45 6.62
C GLU A 115 -7.89 12.98 6.86
N ILE A 116 -8.55 12.72 7.96
CA ILE A 116 -9.08 11.43 8.36
C ILE A 116 -10.56 11.61 8.75
N TRP A 117 -11.37 10.61 8.51
CA TRP A 117 -12.73 10.62 9.03
C TRP A 117 -12.73 10.27 10.53
N ASP A 118 -13.56 10.96 11.27
CA ASP A 118 -13.96 10.53 12.61
C ASP A 118 -15.02 9.40 12.52
N ALA A 119 -15.40 8.85 13.65
CA ALA A 119 -16.37 7.75 13.68
C ALA A 119 -17.76 8.17 13.15
N PRO A 120 -18.34 9.33 13.53
CA PRO A 120 -19.61 9.78 12.98
C PRO A 120 -19.59 9.94 11.45
N THR A 121 -18.57 10.54 10.88
CA THR A 121 -18.42 10.69 9.42
C THR A 121 -18.31 9.34 8.73
N LEU A 122 -17.56 8.39 9.33
CA LEU A 122 -17.44 7.04 8.77
C LEU A 122 -18.79 6.30 8.80
N PHE A 123 -19.53 6.35 9.92
CA PHE A 123 -20.85 5.71 10.02
C PHE A 123 -21.82 6.30 8.99
N LYS A 124 -21.86 7.62 8.83
CA LYS A 124 -22.62 8.26 7.77
C LYS A 124 -22.23 7.73 6.38
N ALA A 125 -20.93 7.59 6.11
CA ALA A 125 -20.44 7.07 4.84
C ALA A 125 -20.86 5.60 4.61
N ILE A 126 -20.88 4.78 5.65
CA ILE A 126 -21.33 3.38 5.58
C ILE A 126 -22.84 3.31 5.35
N GLU A 127 -23.64 4.15 6.00
CA GLU A 127 -25.08 4.23 5.82
C GLU A 127 -25.47 4.66 4.41
N CYS A 128 -24.81 5.68 3.87
CA CYS A 128 -25.05 6.17 2.50
C CYS A 128 -24.46 5.27 1.41
N CYS A 129 -23.69 4.24 1.77
CA CYS A 129 -23.02 3.39 0.79
C CYS A 129 -23.96 2.30 0.26
N GLU A 130 -24.37 2.41 -1.01
CA GLU A 130 -25.21 1.41 -1.68
C GLU A 130 -24.44 0.19 -2.19
N ASP A 131 -23.18 0.36 -2.58
CA ASP A 131 -22.33 -0.76 -3.06
C ASP A 131 -21.90 -1.63 -1.88
N GLN A 132 -22.44 -2.85 -1.80
CA GLN A 132 -22.21 -3.80 -0.70
C GLN A 132 -20.72 -4.17 -0.56
N ARG A 133 -19.98 -4.25 -1.67
CA ARG A 133 -18.54 -4.55 -1.64
C ARG A 133 -17.76 -3.40 -1.03
N LEU A 134 -18.07 -2.16 -1.41
CA LEU A 134 -17.46 -0.98 -0.80
C LEU A 134 -17.82 -0.89 0.68
N LYS A 135 -19.10 -1.12 1.03
CA LYS A 135 -19.59 -1.12 2.41
C LYS A 135 -18.83 -2.10 3.29
N LEU A 136 -18.63 -3.33 2.81
CA LEU A 136 -17.80 -4.34 3.49
C LEU A 136 -16.32 -3.90 3.59
N CYS A 137 -15.78 -3.32 2.51
CA CYS A 137 -14.42 -2.78 2.51
C CYS A 137 -14.22 -1.67 3.56
N LEU A 138 -15.19 -0.76 3.71
CA LEU A 138 -15.14 0.33 4.70
C LEU A 138 -15.16 -0.23 6.13
N ASN A 139 -16.06 -1.17 6.40
CA ASN A 139 -16.18 -1.83 7.71
C ASN A 139 -14.88 -2.57 8.08
N LEU A 140 -14.36 -3.43 7.20
CA LEU A 140 -13.13 -4.18 7.44
C LEU A 140 -11.89 -3.27 7.56
N ALA A 141 -11.78 -2.23 6.73
CA ALA A 141 -10.67 -1.29 6.81
C ALA A 141 -10.66 -0.52 8.14
N PHE A 142 -11.84 -0.17 8.67
CA PHE A 142 -11.95 0.53 9.94
C PHE A 142 -11.84 -0.42 11.14
N ALA A 143 -12.62 -1.49 11.19
CA ALA A 143 -12.61 -2.40 12.32
C ALA A 143 -11.26 -3.12 12.49
N CYS A 144 -10.67 -3.59 11.39
CA CYS A 144 -9.46 -4.42 11.39
C CYS A 144 -8.19 -3.67 10.99
N SER A 145 -8.26 -2.37 10.73
CA SER A 145 -7.12 -1.55 10.28
C SER A 145 -6.39 -2.14 9.07
N LEU A 146 -7.10 -2.79 8.13
CA LEU A 146 -6.50 -3.46 6.97
C LEU A 146 -5.98 -2.47 5.93
N ARG A 147 -4.87 -2.82 5.29
CA ARG A 147 -4.47 -2.17 4.04
C ARG A 147 -5.35 -2.67 2.89
N ILE A 148 -5.60 -1.82 1.89
CA ILE A 148 -6.46 -2.20 0.75
C ILE A 148 -5.98 -3.48 0.05
N GLY A 149 -4.66 -3.71 -0.06
CA GLY A 149 -4.12 -4.94 -0.64
C GLY A 149 -4.36 -6.18 0.24
N GLU A 150 -4.24 -6.05 1.56
CA GLU A 150 -4.54 -7.11 2.52
C GLU A 150 -6.04 -7.48 2.45
N LEU A 151 -6.89 -6.47 2.43
CA LEU A 151 -8.34 -6.61 2.37
C LEU A 151 -8.79 -7.33 1.07
N LEU A 152 -8.30 -6.89 -0.08
CA LEU A 152 -8.65 -7.47 -1.37
C LEU A 152 -7.97 -8.83 -1.64
N GLY A 153 -6.92 -9.15 -0.90
CA GLY A 153 -6.26 -10.46 -0.94
C GLY A 153 -6.75 -11.44 0.11
N LEU A 154 -7.73 -11.05 0.95
CA LEU A 154 -8.31 -11.92 1.97
C LEU A 154 -9.13 -13.03 1.31
N THR A 155 -8.91 -14.25 1.77
CA THR A 155 -9.61 -15.46 1.30
C THR A 155 -10.36 -16.12 2.45
N TRP A 156 -11.41 -16.87 2.15
CA TRP A 156 -12.28 -17.48 3.15
C TRP A 156 -11.57 -18.49 4.05
N ASP A 157 -10.51 -19.15 3.58
CA ASP A 157 -9.64 -20.01 4.41
C ASP A 157 -8.92 -19.26 5.54
N CYS A 158 -8.90 -17.93 5.47
CA CYS A 158 -8.31 -17.05 6.47
C CYS A 158 -9.34 -16.34 7.36
N VAL A 159 -10.62 -16.75 7.32
CA VAL A 159 -11.73 -16.11 8.05
C VAL A 159 -12.40 -17.14 8.94
N ASP A 160 -12.37 -16.89 10.23
CA ASP A 160 -13.09 -17.69 11.24
C ASP A 160 -14.31 -16.90 11.71
N ILE A 161 -15.46 -17.25 11.16
CA ILE A 161 -16.79 -16.71 11.47
C ILE A 161 -17.76 -17.83 11.80
N SER A 162 -17.26 -18.94 12.38
CA SER A 162 -18.09 -20.00 12.90
C SER A 162 -19.03 -19.46 14.00
N GLU A 163 -20.21 -20.02 14.13
CA GLU A 163 -21.17 -19.64 15.16
C GLU A 163 -20.55 -19.70 16.55
N GLU A 164 -19.77 -20.76 16.82
CA GLU A 164 -19.03 -20.94 18.07
C GLU A 164 -18.04 -19.77 18.29
N SER A 165 -17.22 -19.41 17.29
CA SER A 165 -16.27 -18.32 17.40
C SER A 165 -16.93 -16.97 17.58
N ILE A 166 -18.10 -16.72 16.94
CA ILE A 166 -18.87 -15.49 17.10
C ILE A 166 -19.43 -15.39 18.52
N LEU A 167 -20.05 -16.47 19.02
CA LEU A 167 -20.63 -16.51 20.37
C LEU A 167 -19.56 -16.34 21.46
N ALA A 168 -18.40 -16.94 21.26
CA ALA A 168 -17.26 -16.83 22.17
C ALA A 168 -16.51 -15.49 22.06
N GLY A 169 -16.85 -14.61 21.12
CA GLY A 169 -16.12 -13.36 20.87
C GLY A 169 -14.71 -13.56 20.25
N ASN A 170 -14.46 -14.71 19.64
CA ASN A 170 -13.18 -15.13 19.06
C ASN A 170 -13.14 -15.07 17.52
N ALA A 171 -14.26 -14.66 16.89
CA ALA A 171 -14.30 -14.48 15.43
C ALA A 171 -13.11 -13.65 14.94
N SER A 172 -12.48 -14.07 13.85
CA SER A 172 -11.18 -13.47 13.48
C SER A 172 -10.86 -13.63 12.00
N ILE A 173 -9.92 -12.81 11.55
CA ILE A 173 -9.26 -12.95 10.25
C ILE A 173 -7.76 -13.14 10.44
N PHE A 174 -7.16 -13.95 9.58
CA PHE A 174 -5.71 -14.14 9.53
C PHE A 174 -5.13 -13.46 8.30
N VAL A 175 -4.46 -12.32 8.50
CA VAL A 175 -3.88 -11.53 7.41
C VAL A 175 -2.53 -12.11 7.05
N ASN A 176 -2.45 -12.86 5.95
CA ASN A 176 -1.22 -13.51 5.46
C ASN A 176 -1.04 -13.39 3.94
N LYS A 177 -1.94 -12.67 3.27
CA LYS A 177 -1.96 -12.49 1.82
C LYS A 177 -2.27 -11.04 1.48
N GLU A 178 -1.80 -10.58 0.32
CA GLU A 178 -2.18 -9.27 -0.23
C GLU A 178 -2.35 -9.35 -1.75
N LEU A 179 -3.35 -8.64 -2.28
CA LEU A 179 -3.57 -8.50 -3.71
C LEU A 179 -2.79 -7.30 -4.24
N GLN A 180 -2.02 -7.49 -5.31
CA GLN A 180 -1.22 -6.43 -5.91
C GLN A 180 -1.14 -6.57 -7.44
N ARG A 181 -1.22 -5.45 -8.16
CA ARG A 181 -0.87 -5.40 -9.58
C ARG A 181 0.62 -5.17 -9.74
N VAL A 182 1.29 -6.07 -10.46
CA VAL A 182 2.75 -6.06 -10.66
C VAL A 182 3.10 -5.99 -12.14
N SER A 183 4.31 -5.51 -12.44
CA SER A 183 4.86 -5.57 -13.80
C SER A 183 5.31 -6.99 -14.12
N LYS A 184 4.90 -7.54 -15.27
CA LYS A 184 5.33 -8.85 -15.74
C LYS A 184 6.85 -8.96 -15.86
N SER A 185 7.50 -7.93 -16.42
CA SER A 185 8.95 -7.90 -16.55
C SER A 185 9.67 -7.92 -15.20
N VAL A 186 9.10 -7.26 -14.17
CA VAL A 186 9.68 -7.29 -12.82
C VAL A 186 9.39 -8.62 -12.12
N MET A 187 8.21 -9.18 -12.31
CA MET A 187 7.85 -10.50 -11.81
C MET A 187 8.83 -11.55 -12.32
N ASN A 188 9.08 -11.57 -13.64
CA ASN A 188 10.02 -12.49 -14.25
C ASN A 188 11.47 -12.24 -13.81
N ALA A 189 11.89 -10.96 -13.67
CA ALA A 189 13.24 -10.61 -13.19
C ALA A 189 13.53 -11.07 -11.75
N LEU A 190 12.48 -11.31 -10.96
CA LEU A 190 12.55 -11.77 -9.56
C LEU A 190 12.02 -13.19 -9.37
N ASP A 191 11.92 -13.98 -10.44
CA ASP A 191 11.46 -15.38 -10.43
C ASP A 191 10.16 -15.57 -9.64
N ALA A 192 9.19 -14.67 -9.86
CA ALA A 192 7.88 -14.63 -9.18
C ALA A 192 7.96 -14.69 -7.64
N LYS A 193 9.01 -14.15 -7.05
CA LYS A 193 9.26 -14.13 -5.59
C LYS A 193 8.02 -13.70 -4.80
N ASP A 194 7.67 -14.50 -3.79
CA ASP A 194 6.55 -14.29 -2.87
C ASP A 194 5.16 -14.34 -3.52
N ILE A 195 5.00 -14.65 -4.80
CA ILE A 195 3.72 -14.80 -5.49
C ILE A 195 3.10 -16.15 -5.12
N LEU A 196 1.84 -16.14 -4.73
CA LEU A 196 1.04 -17.32 -4.40
C LEU A 196 0.13 -17.71 -5.58
N VAL A 197 -0.55 -16.70 -6.16
CA VAL A 197 -1.47 -16.89 -7.29
C VAL A 197 -1.25 -15.77 -8.29
N THR A 198 -1.23 -16.11 -9.57
CA THR A 198 -1.29 -15.18 -10.69
C THR A 198 -2.67 -15.29 -11.34
N PHE A 199 -3.44 -14.20 -11.32
CA PHE A 199 -4.79 -14.22 -11.87
C PHE A 199 -4.78 -14.07 -13.41
N PRO A 200 -5.74 -14.68 -14.09
CA PRO A 200 -5.89 -14.56 -15.54
C PRO A 200 -6.05 -13.11 -15.98
N GLU A 201 -5.54 -12.80 -17.14
CA GLU A 201 -5.61 -11.47 -17.72
C GLU A 201 -6.72 -11.39 -18.75
N GLN A 202 -7.42 -10.26 -18.76
CA GLN A 202 -8.42 -9.96 -19.80
C GLN A 202 -7.77 -9.68 -21.18
N SER A 203 -6.47 -9.41 -21.24
CA SER A 203 -5.73 -9.15 -22.47
C SER A 203 -4.24 -9.47 -22.31
N SER A 204 -3.70 -10.24 -23.25
CA SER A 204 -2.26 -10.57 -23.34
C SER A 204 -1.36 -9.35 -23.55
N ARG A 205 -1.91 -8.23 -24.04
CA ARG A 205 -1.17 -6.97 -24.28
C ARG A 205 -0.86 -6.21 -23.00
N ASN A 206 -1.43 -6.59 -21.86
CA ASN A 206 -1.17 -5.92 -20.60
C ASN A 206 0.28 -6.16 -20.14
N LYS A 207 0.98 -5.08 -19.83
CA LYS A 207 2.35 -5.11 -19.25
C LYS A 207 2.37 -5.45 -17.78
N THR A 208 1.21 -5.55 -17.13
CA THR A 208 1.05 -5.80 -15.70
C THR A 208 0.01 -6.89 -15.48
N VAL A 209 0.17 -7.66 -14.42
CA VAL A 209 -0.72 -8.72 -14.01
C VAL A 209 -1.13 -8.54 -12.54
N LEU A 210 -2.31 -9.03 -12.19
CA LEU A 210 -2.79 -9.04 -10.82
C LEU A 210 -2.33 -10.34 -10.15
N VAL A 211 -1.77 -10.22 -8.96
CA VAL A 211 -1.26 -11.36 -8.21
C VAL A 211 -1.70 -11.31 -6.76
N GLN A 212 -1.90 -12.46 -6.16
CA GLN A 212 -1.94 -12.62 -4.72
C GLN A 212 -0.55 -13.05 -4.24
N LYS A 213 -0.05 -12.42 -3.22
CA LYS A 213 1.29 -12.67 -2.71
C LYS A 213 1.39 -12.60 -1.19
N LYS A 214 2.49 -13.12 -0.65
CA LYS A 214 2.81 -12.97 0.78
C LYS A 214 3.04 -11.50 1.16
N PRO A 215 2.69 -11.08 2.38
CA PRO A 215 3.03 -9.76 2.89
C PRO A 215 4.54 -9.53 2.90
N LYS A 216 4.95 -8.25 2.83
CA LYS A 216 6.37 -7.86 2.74
C LYS A 216 7.22 -8.27 3.95
N THR A 217 6.61 -8.35 5.14
CA THR A 217 7.31 -8.67 6.39
C THR A 217 6.51 -9.68 7.20
N LEU A 218 7.19 -10.52 7.98
CA LEU A 218 6.54 -11.44 8.92
C LEU A 218 5.63 -10.72 9.92
N SER A 219 6.01 -9.52 10.36
CA SER A 219 5.18 -8.70 11.25
C SER A 219 3.87 -8.21 10.62
N SER A 220 3.74 -8.30 9.28
CA SER A 220 2.47 -8.01 8.60
C SER A 220 1.49 -9.18 8.67
N THR A 221 1.98 -10.40 8.91
CA THR A 221 1.16 -11.58 9.14
C THR A 221 0.65 -11.55 10.56
N ARG A 222 -0.67 -11.54 10.72
CA ARG A 222 -1.30 -11.37 12.03
C ARG A 222 -2.74 -11.90 12.07
N LYS A 223 -3.18 -12.33 13.25
CA LYS A 223 -4.59 -12.59 13.57
C LYS A 223 -5.21 -11.28 14.04
N VAL A 224 -6.40 -10.94 13.55
CA VAL A 224 -7.17 -9.77 13.97
C VAL A 224 -8.56 -10.25 14.37
N PHE A 225 -8.97 -9.96 15.59
CA PHE A 225 -10.31 -10.29 16.07
C PHE A 225 -11.34 -9.35 15.47
N LEU A 226 -12.51 -9.90 15.18
CA LEU A 226 -13.62 -9.19 14.58
C LEU A 226 -14.62 -8.73 15.66
N PRO A 227 -15.10 -7.48 15.61
CA PRO A 227 -16.33 -7.13 16.32
C PRO A 227 -17.48 -8.01 15.86
N LYS A 228 -18.39 -8.38 16.77
CA LYS A 228 -19.53 -9.26 16.49
C LYS A 228 -20.33 -8.81 15.25
N SER A 229 -20.63 -7.51 15.16
CA SER A 229 -21.37 -6.94 14.03
C SER A 229 -20.66 -7.11 12.68
N VAL A 230 -19.32 -7.08 12.67
CA VAL A 230 -18.51 -7.29 11.44
C VAL A 230 -18.46 -8.78 11.09
N ALA A 231 -18.39 -9.66 12.08
CA ALA A 231 -18.47 -11.11 11.87
C ALA A 231 -19.83 -11.51 11.28
N GLU A 232 -20.93 -11.01 11.86
CA GLU A 232 -22.30 -11.26 11.35
C GLU A 232 -22.49 -10.72 9.92
N MET A 233 -21.91 -9.55 9.61
CA MET A 233 -21.92 -9.01 8.24
C MET A 233 -21.14 -9.92 7.27
N LEU A 234 -20.01 -10.50 7.69
CA LEU A 234 -19.26 -11.45 6.87
C LEU A 234 -20.02 -12.77 6.67
N VAL A 235 -20.80 -13.23 7.66
CA VAL A 235 -21.68 -14.39 7.50
C VAL A 235 -22.73 -14.12 6.42
N ALA A 236 -23.45 -13.00 6.52
CA ALA A 236 -24.44 -12.61 5.51
C ALA A 236 -23.82 -12.49 4.11
N TRP A 237 -22.65 -11.84 4.02
CA TRP A 237 -21.91 -11.71 2.77
C TRP A 237 -21.48 -13.06 2.18
N LYS A 238 -21.05 -13.99 3.02
CA LYS A 238 -20.69 -15.36 2.59
C LYS A 238 -21.90 -16.08 1.98
N MET A 239 -23.06 -15.99 2.63
CA MET A 239 -24.31 -16.59 2.12
C MET A 239 -24.72 -16.01 0.76
N GLU A 240 -24.63 -14.68 0.59
CA GLU A 240 -24.90 -14.04 -0.71
C GLU A 240 -23.93 -14.52 -1.79
N GLN A 241 -22.64 -14.64 -1.45
CA GLN A 241 -21.62 -15.11 -2.38
C GLN A 241 -21.82 -16.59 -2.74
N ASP A 242 -22.15 -17.43 -1.78
CA ASP A 242 -22.42 -18.86 -2.01
C ASP A 242 -23.64 -19.05 -2.92
N SER A 243 -24.72 -18.28 -2.70
CA SER A 243 -25.89 -18.28 -3.58
C SER A 243 -25.53 -17.84 -5.02
N LEU A 244 -24.62 -16.86 -5.16
CA LEU A 244 -24.15 -16.42 -6.47
C LEU A 244 -23.28 -17.50 -7.13
N ILE A 245 -22.44 -18.20 -6.40
CA ILE A 245 -21.64 -19.32 -6.88
C ILE A 245 -22.55 -20.45 -7.40
N GLU A 246 -23.57 -20.79 -6.64
CA GLU A 246 -24.56 -21.80 -7.02
C GLU A 246 -25.31 -21.41 -8.30
N ALA A 247 -25.77 -20.16 -8.37
CA ALA A 247 -26.50 -19.65 -9.54
C ALA A 247 -25.69 -19.60 -10.83
N LEU A 248 -24.39 -19.28 -10.74
CA LEU A 248 -23.49 -19.16 -11.90
C LEU A 248 -22.79 -20.48 -12.27
N GLY A 249 -22.68 -21.41 -11.32
CA GLY A 249 -22.01 -22.70 -11.53
C GLY A 249 -20.62 -22.55 -12.13
N SER A 250 -20.38 -23.17 -13.27
CA SER A 250 -19.07 -23.15 -13.94
C SER A 250 -18.63 -21.77 -14.49
N GLU A 251 -19.51 -20.78 -14.56
CA GLU A 251 -19.16 -19.43 -14.99
C GLU A 251 -18.48 -18.64 -13.84
N TYR A 252 -18.64 -19.06 -12.59
CA TYR A 252 -17.99 -18.45 -11.46
C TYR A 252 -16.57 -19.01 -11.27
N MET A 253 -15.58 -18.13 -11.33
CA MET A 253 -14.18 -18.46 -11.10
C MET A 253 -13.84 -18.31 -9.62
N ASP A 254 -14.01 -19.38 -8.86
CA ASP A 254 -13.81 -19.34 -7.40
C ASP A 254 -12.33 -19.35 -7.00
N TYR A 255 -11.82 -18.19 -6.63
CA TYR A 255 -10.50 -17.99 -6.02
C TYR A 255 -10.58 -17.89 -4.48
N GLN A 256 -11.70 -18.25 -3.87
CA GLN A 256 -11.96 -18.14 -2.44
C GLN A 256 -11.81 -16.72 -1.87
N LEU A 257 -11.85 -15.68 -2.71
CA LEU A 257 -11.70 -14.29 -2.29
C LEU A 257 -12.94 -13.82 -1.54
N VAL A 258 -12.75 -13.20 -0.38
CA VAL A 258 -13.84 -12.58 0.38
C VAL A 258 -14.44 -11.40 -0.41
N ILE A 259 -13.60 -10.60 -1.05
CA ILE A 259 -14.03 -9.49 -1.92
C ILE A 259 -13.76 -9.86 -3.38
N ALA A 260 -14.74 -10.48 -4.01
CA ALA A 260 -14.69 -10.88 -5.41
C ALA A 260 -15.65 -10.05 -6.29
N GLY A 261 -15.37 -10.02 -7.59
CA GLY A 261 -16.31 -9.52 -8.60
C GLY A 261 -17.47 -10.49 -8.83
N SER A 262 -18.44 -10.09 -9.62
CA SER A 262 -19.67 -10.86 -9.86
C SER A 262 -19.44 -12.26 -10.46
N TYR A 263 -18.31 -12.48 -11.14
CA TYR A 263 -17.89 -13.76 -11.68
C TYR A 263 -16.67 -14.35 -10.92
N GLY A 264 -16.46 -13.98 -9.66
CA GLY A 264 -15.40 -14.52 -8.82
C GLY A 264 -14.01 -13.93 -9.05
N PHE A 265 -13.79 -13.15 -10.10
CA PHE A 265 -12.49 -12.51 -10.35
C PHE A 265 -12.12 -11.50 -9.28
N PRO A 266 -10.82 -11.32 -8.99
CA PRO A 266 -10.38 -10.33 -8.01
C PRO A 266 -10.72 -8.90 -8.44
N ILE A 267 -11.12 -8.08 -7.46
CA ILE A 267 -11.39 -6.66 -7.66
C ILE A 267 -10.10 -5.86 -7.46
N GLU A 268 -9.80 -4.97 -8.40
CA GLU A 268 -8.65 -4.10 -8.27
C GLU A 268 -8.87 -2.96 -7.26
N ALA A 269 -7.82 -2.61 -6.54
CA ALA A 269 -7.82 -1.47 -5.62
C ALA A 269 -8.22 -0.13 -6.30
N SER A 270 -7.99 0.01 -7.60
CA SER A 270 -8.43 1.14 -8.42
C SER A 270 -9.95 1.26 -8.46
N ARG A 271 -10.68 0.15 -8.54
CA ARG A 271 -12.14 0.11 -8.55
C ARG A 271 -12.71 0.57 -7.20
N ILE A 272 -12.21 0.01 -6.10
CA ILE A 272 -12.64 0.39 -4.74
C ILE A 272 -12.35 1.88 -4.47
N ARG A 273 -11.17 2.39 -4.89
CA ARG A 273 -10.86 3.81 -4.76
C ARG A 273 -11.78 4.70 -5.59
N LYS A 274 -12.21 4.24 -6.75
CA LYS A 274 -13.18 4.97 -7.58
C LYS A 274 -14.53 5.01 -6.88
N LEU A 275 -15.06 3.86 -6.46
CA LEU A 275 -16.34 3.78 -5.73
C LEU A 275 -16.34 4.68 -4.48
N MET A 276 -15.24 4.66 -3.70
CA MET A 276 -15.11 5.55 -2.54
C MET A 276 -15.08 7.04 -2.93
N LYS A 277 -14.45 7.39 -4.04
CA LYS A 277 -14.43 8.77 -4.52
C LYS A 277 -15.81 9.23 -4.97
N ASP A 278 -16.54 8.34 -5.63
CA ASP A 278 -17.91 8.60 -6.08
C ASP A 278 -18.84 8.76 -4.85
N LEU A 279 -18.76 7.85 -3.85
CA LEU A 279 -19.49 7.95 -2.58
C LEU A 279 -19.21 9.29 -1.86
N ILE A 280 -17.94 9.71 -1.76
CA ILE A 280 -17.55 10.99 -1.14
C ILE A 280 -18.21 12.16 -1.84
N LYS A 281 -18.17 12.16 -3.18
CA LYS A 281 -18.71 13.26 -4.01
C LYS A 281 -20.22 13.32 -3.93
N ASP A 282 -20.90 12.18 -4.01
CA ASP A 282 -22.35 12.09 -4.12
C ASP A 282 -23.06 12.39 -2.77
N ASN A 283 -22.33 12.31 -1.65
CA ASN A 283 -22.85 12.53 -0.29
C ASN A 283 -22.17 13.70 0.45
N ASP A 284 -21.44 14.58 -0.25
CA ASP A 284 -20.73 15.73 0.32
C ASP A 284 -19.87 15.39 1.55
N LEU A 285 -19.19 14.25 1.51
CA LEU A 285 -18.33 13.82 2.61
C LEU A 285 -16.94 14.49 2.52
N PRO A 286 -16.25 14.71 3.65
CA PRO A 286 -14.90 15.24 3.65
C PRO A 286 -13.95 14.38 2.78
N PRO A 287 -13.13 14.98 1.90
CA PRO A 287 -12.31 14.24 0.95
C PRO A 287 -11.17 13.51 1.65
N VAL A 288 -11.19 12.19 1.64
CA VAL A 288 -10.14 11.32 2.17
C VAL A 288 -9.74 10.25 1.14
N VAL A 289 -8.60 9.62 1.35
CA VAL A 289 -8.19 8.45 0.56
C VAL A 289 -8.43 7.17 1.33
N PHE A 290 -8.64 6.05 0.65
CA PHE A 290 -8.93 4.76 1.31
C PHE A 290 -7.94 4.41 2.43
N HIS A 291 -6.66 4.74 2.27
CA HIS A 291 -5.65 4.49 3.31
C HIS A 291 -5.85 5.34 4.59
N SER A 292 -6.56 6.47 4.48
CA SER A 292 -6.91 7.28 5.66
C SER A 292 -7.83 6.55 6.63
N LEU A 293 -8.67 5.60 6.16
CA LEU A 293 -9.54 4.78 7.00
C LEU A 293 -8.73 3.97 8.04
N ARG A 294 -7.57 3.47 7.64
CA ARG A 294 -6.66 2.81 8.57
C ARG A 294 -6.12 3.78 9.63
N HIS A 295 -5.83 5.03 9.26
CA HIS A 295 -5.44 6.06 10.24
C HIS A 295 -6.61 6.42 11.15
N SER A 296 -7.83 6.58 10.61
CA SER A 296 -9.06 6.75 11.40
C SER A 296 -9.23 5.62 12.42
N SER A 297 -9.11 4.37 11.97
CA SER A 297 -9.18 3.18 12.84
C SER A 297 -8.18 3.22 13.99
N ILE A 298 -6.91 3.47 13.67
CA ILE A 298 -5.83 3.52 14.68
C ILE A 298 -6.06 4.64 15.68
N THR A 299 -6.44 5.83 15.20
CA THR A 299 -6.74 7.00 16.06
C THR A 299 -7.95 6.72 16.96
N TYR A 300 -8.98 6.08 16.44
CA TYR A 300 -10.17 5.70 17.22
C TYR A 300 -9.83 4.66 18.29
N LYS A 301 -9.12 3.59 17.93
CA LYS A 301 -8.67 2.56 18.88
C LYS A 301 -7.76 3.14 19.99
N LEU A 302 -6.85 4.07 19.64
CA LEU A 302 -6.03 4.76 20.62
C LEU A 302 -6.87 5.59 21.59
N LYS A 303 -7.91 6.28 21.12
CA LYS A 303 -8.83 7.02 21.98
C LYS A 303 -9.58 6.09 22.95
N LEU A 304 -10.07 4.96 22.46
CA LEU A 304 -10.79 3.98 23.27
C LEU A 304 -9.91 3.34 24.36
N ASN A 305 -8.63 3.12 24.06
CA ASN A 305 -7.67 2.48 24.97
C ASN A 305 -6.86 3.50 25.82
N GLY A 306 -7.35 4.74 25.98
CA GLY A 306 -6.67 5.75 26.79
C GLY A 306 -5.26 6.12 26.30
N GLY A 307 -4.95 5.88 25.01
CA GLY A 307 -3.63 6.19 24.42
C GLY A 307 -2.62 5.04 24.48
N ASP A 308 -3.00 3.85 24.89
CA ASP A 308 -2.09 2.69 24.90
C ASP A 308 -1.72 2.25 23.49
N ILE A 309 -0.54 2.68 23.05
CA ILE A 309 0.02 2.37 21.73
C ILE A 309 0.31 0.87 21.57
N LYS A 310 0.73 0.18 22.65
CA LYS A 310 1.07 -1.24 22.59
C LYS A 310 -0.13 -2.11 22.32
N ALA A 311 -1.26 -1.82 22.97
CA ALA A 311 -2.53 -2.52 22.77
C ALA A 311 -3.02 -2.40 21.32
N VAL A 312 -2.86 -1.22 20.68
CA VAL A 312 -3.27 -0.99 19.27
C VAL A 312 -2.25 -1.52 18.27
N GLN A 313 -1.01 -1.70 18.67
CA GLN A 313 0.11 -2.10 17.79
C GLN A 313 -0.08 -3.51 17.21
N GLY A 314 -0.53 -4.46 18.02
CA GLY A 314 -0.78 -5.84 17.62
C GLY A 314 -1.80 -5.92 16.47
N ASP A 315 -2.94 -5.28 16.64
CA ASP A 315 -4.02 -5.26 15.66
C ASP A 315 -3.68 -4.54 14.36
N SER A 316 -2.88 -3.48 14.49
CA SER A 316 -2.65 -2.54 13.38
C SER A 316 -1.33 -2.75 12.66
N CYS A 317 -0.47 -3.67 13.11
CA CYS A 317 0.89 -3.87 12.56
C CYS A 317 1.64 -2.53 12.43
N LEU A 318 1.59 -1.70 13.49
CA LEU A 318 2.36 -0.47 13.58
C LEU A 318 3.82 -0.85 13.90
N LEU A 319 4.71 -0.63 12.94
CA LEU A 319 6.13 -0.57 13.27
C LEU A 319 6.35 0.72 14.07
N TYR A 320 6.78 0.58 15.31
CA TYR A 320 7.19 1.71 16.13
C TYR A 320 8.47 2.29 15.50
N THR A 321 8.30 3.34 14.71
CA THR A 321 9.38 4.29 14.50
C THR A 321 9.34 5.20 15.72
N SER A 322 10.42 5.24 16.51
CA SER A 322 10.56 6.19 17.60
C SER A 322 9.98 7.54 17.20
N PRO A 323 9.13 8.19 18.05
CA PRO A 323 8.56 9.47 17.67
C PRO A 323 9.70 10.39 17.25
N SER A 324 9.57 11.02 16.10
CA SER A 324 10.50 12.05 15.66
C SER A 324 10.61 13.09 16.78
N PRO A 325 11.77 13.70 17.01
CA PRO A 325 11.89 14.79 17.99
C PRO A 325 10.84 15.90 17.85
N ARG A 326 10.20 16.00 16.65
CA ARG A 326 9.08 16.91 16.39
C ARG A 326 7.73 16.45 16.96
N ASP A 327 7.53 15.17 17.20
CA ASP A 327 6.27 14.66 17.76
C ASP A 327 6.21 14.85 19.29
N ARG A 328 7.37 15.09 19.92
CA ARG A 328 7.46 15.41 21.37
C ARG A 328 7.08 16.84 21.71
N SER A 329 7.03 17.75 20.73
CA SER A 329 6.69 19.17 20.96
C SER A 329 5.18 19.46 20.96
N LEU A 330 4.34 18.48 20.60
CA LEU A 330 2.87 18.58 20.58
C LEU A 330 2.18 18.00 21.82
N SER A 331 2.96 17.50 22.78
CA SER A 331 2.47 16.93 24.07
C SER A 331 2.82 17.79 25.28
N ARG A 332 2.97 19.11 25.10
CA ARG A 332 3.03 20.09 26.23
C ARG A 332 1.93 21.11 26.06
#